data_f1cbeb9d14c5c2a6495cb7e253f2c270
#
_entry.id   f1cbeb9d14c5c2a6495cb7e253f2c270
#
_cell.length_a   1.000
_cell.length_b   1.000
_cell.length_c   1.000
_cell.angle_alpha   90.00
_cell.angle_beta   90.00
_cell.angle_gamma   90.00
#
_symmetry.space_group_name_H-M   'P 1'
#
loop_
_entity.id
_entity.type
_entity.pdbx_description
1 polymer ?
#
loop_
_entity_poly.entity_id
_entity_poly.type
_entity_poly.pdbx_seq_one_letter_code
_entity_poly.pdbx_strand_id
1 'polypeptide(L)'
;MKKAIRYIIAAIILIVIITIIRRSPDTDNHIIIQPEFGQFEVVVTSTGELQAKNSTDIRGPSKARMARIWNMKISDLVAEGTIVKAGDYVAELDKSELSNKIEESELNLQKLESQLIQAQLDSTLTLSAARNEIVNLGYSLEQQQLAKEQSSFEAPAIQRQAEINLEKAERSLEQAKVNYTIKVKQAIEKIKIVIADLDKEKSQHEIKVNVMDEFKIYAPENGIVIYAKEWNGKKKVVGSSISGWDPVVATLPDLSVMESVTFVNEVDIQKIKVDQLVSVTLDADPTKRLSGKVTSVANMGEQRPNSDSKVFEVKIEISESDSTLLPSLTTANMITIANLDSVLYIPLESIYTSDSVSIVYKKNGMDIVRQEIIPGLVNDNYAEVKKGLVMEDKIYLSLPDDAAELDLIPLIND
;
A
#
# COMPACT_ATOMS: atom_id res chain seq x y z
N MET A 1 87.22 0.01 -66.11
CA MET A 1 86.96 -0.46 -64.70
C MET A 1 86.32 0.60 -63.79
N LYS A 2 86.77 1.89 -63.83
CA LYS A 2 86.22 2.93 -62.87
C LYS A 2 84.75 3.31 -63.10
N LYS A 3 84.17 3.15 -64.29
CA LYS A 3 82.75 3.41 -64.54
C LYS A 3 81.80 2.28 -64.04
N ALA A 4 82.25 1.00 -64.10
CA ALA A 4 81.46 -0.16 -63.66
C ALA A 4 81.34 -0.18 -62.10
N ILE A 5 82.38 0.22 -61.39
CA ILE A 5 82.35 0.30 -59.88
C ILE A 5 81.39 1.40 -59.43
N ARG A 6 81.20 2.49 -60.11
CA ARG A 6 80.24 3.54 -59.82
C ARG A 6 78.78 3.08 -59.97
N TYR A 7 78.50 2.26 -60.94
CA TYR A 7 77.13 1.69 -61.14
C TYR A 7 76.84 0.62 -60.11
N ILE A 8 77.79 -0.17 -59.64
CA ILE A 8 77.63 -1.15 -58.58
C ILE A 8 77.37 -0.48 -57.22
N ILE A 9 78.08 0.60 -56.89
CA ILE A 9 77.85 1.41 -55.69
C ILE A 9 76.50 2.08 -55.75
N ALA A 10 76.10 2.63 -56.89
CA ALA A 10 74.78 3.22 -57.04
C ALA A 10 73.62 2.18 -56.85
N ALA A 11 73.83 0.97 -57.39
CA ALA A 11 72.87 -0.12 -57.25
C ALA A 11 72.76 -0.62 -55.77
N ILE A 12 73.90 -0.69 -55.02
CA ILE A 12 73.89 -1.03 -53.57
C ILE A 12 73.20 0.04 -52.76
N ILE A 13 73.47 1.34 -53.05
CA ILE A 13 72.77 2.44 -52.36
C ILE A 13 71.30 2.45 -52.65
N LEU A 14 70.91 2.13 -53.88
CA LEU A 14 69.50 2.03 -54.30
C LEU A 14 68.80 0.86 -53.54
N ILE A 15 69.44 -0.29 -53.37
CA ILE A 15 68.92 -1.45 -52.65
C ILE A 15 68.81 -1.13 -51.18
N VAL A 16 69.77 -0.44 -50.56
CA VAL A 16 69.74 0.03 -49.22
C VAL A 16 68.59 1.03 -48.97
N ILE A 17 68.43 1.97 -49.92
CA ILE A 17 67.31 2.94 -49.89
C ILE A 17 65.99 2.23 -50.05
N ILE A 18 65.84 1.24 -50.93
CA ILE A 18 64.61 0.45 -51.07
C ILE A 18 64.30 -0.42 -49.82
N THR A 19 65.33 -0.96 -49.15
CA THR A 19 65.14 -1.72 -47.87
C THR A 19 64.81 -0.81 -46.69
N ILE A 20 65.30 0.46 -46.73
CA ILE A 20 64.92 1.46 -45.67
C ILE A 20 63.50 1.99 -45.98
N ILE A 21 63.10 2.20 -47.24
CA ILE A 21 61.74 2.66 -47.60
C ILE A 21 60.69 1.52 -47.38
N ARG A 22 61.10 0.25 -47.60
CA ARG A 22 60.22 -0.89 -47.30
C ARG A 22 60.08 -1.17 -45.77
N ARG A 23 60.94 -0.63 -44.95
CA ARG A 23 60.70 -0.49 -43.50
C ARG A 23 59.93 0.81 -43.23
N SER A 24 58.77 0.96 -43.85
CA SER A 24 57.77 1.88 -43.26
C SER A 24 57.55 1.45 -41.85
N PRO A 25 57.72 2.33 -40.85
CA PRO A 25 57.17 2.00 -39.55
C PRO A 25 55.67 1.81 -39.81
N ASP A 26 55.16 0.62 -39.58
CA ASP A 26 53.74 0.43 -39.35
C ASP A 26 53.40 1.51 -38.33
N THR A 27 52.65 2.53 -38.76
CA THR A 27 52.01 3.43 -37.82
C THR A 27 50.98 2.59 -37.12
N ASP A 28 51.44 1.93 -36.05
CA ASP A 28 50.59 1.25 -35.07
C ASP A 28 49.58 2.28 -34.59
N ASN A 29 48.45 2.32 -35.27
CA ASN A 29 47.35 3.25 -34.98
C ASN A 29 46.56 2.77 -33.73
N HIS A 30 47.20 1.90 -32.94
CA HIS A 30 46.58 1.35 -31.76
C HIS A 30 46.73 2.30 -30.59
N ILE A 31 45.59 2.55 -29.89
CA ILE A 31 45.57 3.35 -28.69
C ILE A 31 46.19 2.54 -27.56
N ILE A 32 47.27 3.03 -27.00
CA ILE A 32 47.98 2.43 -25.86
C ILE A 32 47.64 3.27 -24.63
N ILE A 33 47.23 2.59 -23.56
CA ILE A 33 46.90 3.18 -22.28
C ILE A 33 47.75 2.53 -21.17
N GLN A 34 47.76 3.15 -20.02
CA GLN A 34 48.36 2.57 -18.81
C GLN A 34 47.22 2.28 -17.79
N PRO A 35 47.35 1.20 -17.02
CA PRO A 35 46.45 1.00 -15.90
C PRO A 35 46.49 2.19 -14.93
N GLU A 36 45.32 2.60 -14.49
CA GLU A 36 45.19 3.68 -13.52
C GLU A 36 45.11 3.10 -12.10
N PHE A 37 45.73 3.81 -11.14
CA PHE A 37 45.67 3.42 -9.74
C PHE A 37 45.01 4.54 -8.93
N GLY A 38 43.95 4.20 -8.23
CA GLY A 38 43.21 5.19 -7.46
C GLY A 38 41.93 4.66 -6.84
N GLN A 39 41.07 5.59 -6.50
CA GLN A 39 39.72 5.28 -5.99
C GLN A 39 38.85 4.72 -7.13
N PHE A 40 38.21 3.60 -6.85
CA PHE A 40 37.33 2.90 -7.78
C PHE A 40 35.96 2.70 -7.18
N GLU A 41 34.99 3.37 -7.74
CA GLU A 41 33.61 3.32 -7.26
C GLU A 41 32.73 2.52 -8.23
N VAL A 42 31.98 1.60 -7.70
CA VAL A 42 30.94 0.84 -8.42
C VAL A 42 29.60 1.32 -7.95
N VAL A 43 28.85 1.87 -8.86
CA VAL A 43 27.52 2.42 -8.59
C VAL A 43 26.47 1.79 -9.50
N VAL A 44 25.25 1.72 -9.02
CA VAL A 44 24.06 1.42 -9.82
C VAL A 44 23.18 2.65 -9.83
N THR A 45 22.87 3.13 -11.03
CA THR A 45 21.98 4.28 -11.22
C THR A 45 20.55 3.84 -11.49
N SER A 46 19.58 4.50 -10.87
CA SER A 46 18.16 4.21 -11.08
C SER A 46 17.31 5.46 -10.92
N THR A 47 16.20 5.52 -11.66
CA THR A 47 15.23 6.61 -11.52
C THR A 47 14.11 6.19 -10.59
N GLY A 48 13.74 7.08 -9.67
CA GLY A 48 12.70 6.85 -8.68
C GLY A 48 11.72 8.01 -8.58
N GLU A 49 10.76 7.84 -7.68
CA GLU A 49 9.78 8.85 -7.30
C GLU A 49 9.89 9.12 -5.81
N LEU A 50 9.91 10.39 -5.44
CA LEU A 50 9.94 10.83 -4.05
C LEU A 50 8.56 10.67 -3.43
N GLN A 51 8.48 10.03 -2.28
CA GLN A 51 7.25 9.93 -1.50
C GLN A 51 7.53 10.08 0.00
N ALA A 52 6.51 10.42 0.77
CA ALA A 52 6.63 10.39 2.22
C ALA A 52 6.67 8.93 2.70
N LYS A 53 7.55 8.62 3.64
CA LYS A 53 7.63 7.28 4.25
C LYS A 53 6.36 6.93 5.02
N ASN A 54 5.78 7.91 5.69
CA ASN A 54 4.53 7.78 6.44
C ASN A 54 3.49 8.73 5.88
N SER A 55 2.23 8.32 5.93
CA SER A 55 1.10 9.19 5.58
C SER A 55 -0.09 8.84 6.45
N THR A 56 -0.83 9.86 6.88
CA THR A 56 -2.07 9.68 7.61
C THR A 56 -3.25 9.83 6.67
N ASP A 57 -4.14 8.83 6.67
CA ASP A 57 -5.33 8.87 5.84
C ASP A 57 -6.39 9.79 6.43
N ILE A 58 -6.95 10.66 5.60
CA ILE A 58 -8.16 11.41 5.89
C ILE A 58 -9.35 10.57 5.46
N ARG A 59 -10.12 10.09 6.44
CA ARG A 59 -11.18 9.13 6.22
C ARG A 59 -12.56 9.73 6.47
N GLY A 60 -13.51 9.34 5.65
CA GLY A 60 -14.94 9.58 5.91
C GLY A 60 -15.49 8.68 7.02
N PRO A 61 -16.82 8.69 7.22
CA PRO A 61 -17.49 8.05 8.35
C PRO A 61 -17.24 6.55 8.42
N SER A 62 -16.60 6.12 9.50
CA SER A 62 -16.28 4.70 9.74
C SER A 62 -17.53 3.85 10.00
N LYS A 63 -18.60 4.47 10.51
CA LYS A 63 -19.87 3.83 10.85
C LYS A 63 -20.92 3.88 9.74
N ALA A 64 -20.59 4.40 8.55
CA ALA A 64 -21.53 4.51 7.43
C ALA A 64 -22.23 3.18 7.09
N ARG A 65 -21.52 2.06 7.19
CA ARG A 65 -22.07 0.71 6.98
C ARG A 65 -23.14 0.32 8.01
N MET A 66 -22.99 0.77 9.25
CA MET A 66 -24.01 0.54 10.30
C MET A 66 -25.29 1.31 10.00
N ALA A 67 -25.17 2.48 9.35
CA ALA A 67 -26.27 3.24 8.79
C ALA A 67 -26.78 2.68 7.44
N ARG A 68 -26.25 1.54 6.97
CA ARG A 68 -26.54 0.89 5.66
C ARG A 68 -26.22 1.78 4.45
N ILE A 69 -25.15 2.57 4.55
CA ILE A 69 -24.61 3.36 3.45
C ILE A 69 -23.32 2.70 2.98
N TRP A 70 -23.32 2.26 1.72
CA TRP A 70 -22.23 1.50 1.13
C TRP A 70 -21.32 2.35 0.26
N ASN A 71 -21.89 3.34 -0.40
CA ASN A 71 -21.19 4.26 -1.28
C ASN A 71 -21.58 5.69 -0.93
N MET A 72 -20.61 6.56 -0.88
CA MET A 72 -20.78 7.98 -0.58
C MET A 72 -20.10 8.79 -1.68
N LYS A 73 -20.70 9.87 -2.13
CA LYS A 73 -20.08 10.77 -3.11
C LYS A 73 -19.43 11.94 -2.40
N ILE A 74 -18.27 12.36 -2.89
CA ILE A 74 -17.62 13.59 -2.44
C ILE A 74 -18.38 14.76 -3.06
N SER A 75 -19.00 15.59 -2.25
CA SER A 75 -19.72 16.80 -2.69
C SER A 75 -18.81 18.00 -2.72
N ASP A 76 -17.85 18.09 -1.79
CA ASP A 76 -16.86 19.17 -1.72
C ASP A 76 -15.52 18.61 -1.20
N LEU A 77 -14.41 19.20 -1.69
CA LEU A 77 -13.06 18.81 -1.32
C LEU A 77 -12.13 20.01 -1.50
N VAL A 78 -11.34 20.31 -0.46
CA VAL A 78 -10.32 21.37 -0.56
C VAL A 78 -9.32 21.08 -1.66
N ALA A 79 -8.73 22.11 -2.25
CA ALA A 79 -7.78 21.95 -3.34
C ALA A 79 -6.56 21.10 -2.91
N GLU A 80 -6.08 20.24 -3.81
CA GLU A 80 -4.86 19.48 -3.58
C GLU A 80 -3.67 20.40 -3.34
N GLY A 81 -2.81 20.06 -2.40
CA GLY A 81 -1.70 20.92 -1.98
C GLY A 81 -2.04 21.96 -0.91
N THR A 82 -3.29 22.02 -0.45
CA THR A 82 -3.68 22.91 0.65
C THR A 82 -3.02 22.46 1.95
N ILE A 83 -2.40 23.40 2.66
CA ILE A 83 -1.87 23.17 4.01
C ILE A 83 -3.02 23.30 5.01
N VAL A 84 -3.22 22.25 5.79
CA VAL A 84 -4.26 22.17 6.83
C VAL A 84 -3.66 21.91 8.19
N LYS A 85 -4.37 22.35 9.23
CA LYS A 85 -4.08 22.03 10.63
C LYS A 85 -5.06 21.00 11.14
N ALA A 86 -4.69 20.32 12.22
CA ALA A 86 -5.61 19.41 12.91
C ALA A 86 -6.93 20.10 13.25
N GLY A 87 -8.05 19.52 12.80
CA GLY A 87 -9.39 20.09 12.96
C GLY A 87 -9.87 21.01 11.83
N ASP A 88 -9.04 21.32 10.84
CA ASP A 88 -9.48 22.09 9.67
C ASP A 88 -10.39 21.24 8.76
N TYR A 89 -11.34 21.92 8.13
CA TYR A 89 -12.23 21.29 7.14
C TYR A 89 -11.46 20.81 5.90
N VAL A 90 -11.77 19.60 5.45
CA VAL A 90 -11.13 19.01 4.26
C VAL A 90 -12.13 18.62 3.19
N ALA A 91 -13.21 17.96 3.55
CA ALA A 91 -14.17 17.46 2.57
C ALA A 91 -15.59 17.37 3.15
N GLU A 92 -16.57 17.36 2.27
CA GLU A 92 -17.96 17.05 2.60
C GLU A 92 -18.48 15.96 1.66
N LEU A 93 -19.24 15.04 2.24
CA LEU A 93 -19.92 13.99 1.49
C LEU A 93 -21.37 14.37 1.24
N ASP A 94 -21.93 13.85 0.15
CA ASP A 94 -23.35 14.05 -0.20
C ASP A 94 -24.25 13.37 0.85
N LYS A 95 -25.03 14.19 1.53
CA LYS A 95 -25.92 13.81 2.63
C LYS A 95 -27.29 13.32 2.18
N SER A 96 -27.61 13.46 0.89
CA SER A 96 -28.99 13.25 0.37
C SER A 96 -29.51 11.84 0.71
N GLU A 97 -28.73 10.80 0.48
CA GLU A 97 -29.13 9.42 0.80
C GLU A 97 -29.33 9.21 2.30
N LEU A 98 -28.43 9.76 3.11
CA LEU A 98 -28.49 9.60 4.57
C LEU A 98 -29.68 10.39 5.15
N SER A 99 -29.94 11.61 4.65
CA SER A 99 -31.11 12.41 5.05
C SER A 99 -32.42 11.68 4.79
N ASN A 100 -32.57 11.10 3.60
CA ASN A 100 -33.76 10.31 3.27
C ASN A 100 -33.95 9.09 4.22
N LYS A 101 -32.82 8.42 4.57
CA LYS A 101 -32.88 7.28 5.50
C LYS A 101 -33.17 7.69 6.95
N ILE A 102 -32.79 8.88 7.36
CA ILE A 102 -33.14 9.47 8.65
C ILE A 102 -34.65 9.75 8.69
N GLU A 103 -35.18 10.43 7.66
CA GLU A 103 -36.61 10.73 7.55
C GLU A 103 -37.46 9.44 7.55
N GLU A 104 -37.06 8.42 6.78
CA GLU A 104 -37.72 7.12 6.79
C GLU A 104 -37.72 6.48 8.20
N SER A 105 -36.60 6.58 8.91
CA SER A 105 -36.46 6.08 10.27
C SER A 105 -37.34 6.84 11.28
N GLU A 106 -37.48 8.17 11.13
CA GLU A 106 -38.40 8.97 11.94
C GLU A 106 -39.85 8.57 11.74
N LEU A 107 -40.28 8.36 10.50
CA LEU A 107 -41.62 7.85 10.20
C LEU A 107 -41.87 6.45 10.81
N ASN A 108 -40.87 5.58 10.76
CA ASN A 108 -40.95 4.27 11.37
C ASN A 108 -41.05 4.35 12.90
N LEU A 109 -40.31 5.26 13.54
CA LEU A 109 -40.42 5.51 14.98
C LEU A 109 -41.81 5.95 15.38
N GLN A 110 -42.41 6.94 14.67
CA GLN A 110 -43.77 7.41 14.91
C GLN A 110 -44.80 6.28 14.78
N LYS A 111 -44.61 5.39 13.77
CA LYS A 111 -45.46 4.23 13.56
C LYS A 111 -45.37 3.25 14.75
N LEU A 112 -44.16 2.92 15.22
CA LEU A 112 -43.94 2.02 16.33
C LEU A 112 -44.44 2.59 17.67
N GLU A 113 -44.29 3.91 17.88
CA GLU A 113 -44.88 4.60 19.03
C GLU A 113 -46.41 4.51 19.02
N SER A 114 -47.03 4.72 17.85
CA SER A 114 -48.48 4.55 17.72
C SER A 114 -48.92 3.10 17.96
N GLN A 115 -48.14 2.12 17.48
CA GLN A 115 -48.39 0.69 17.78
C GLN A 115 -48.26 0.34 19.25
N LEU A 116 -47.31 0.98 19.96
CA LEU A 116 -47.15 0.80 21.41
C LEU A 116 -48.40 1.33 22.14
N ILE A 117 -48.87 2.53 21.83
CA ILE A 117 -50.09 3.10 22.40
C ILE A 117 -51.29 2.20 22.14
N GLN A 118 -51.46 1.71 20.89
CA GLN A 118 -52.54 0.79 20.53
C GLN A 118 -52.46 -0.53 21.34
N ALA A 119 -51.27 -1.14 21.48
CA ALA A 119 -51.11 -2.37 22.26
C ALA A 119 -51.42 -2.16 23.72
N GLN A 120 -51.09 -0.99 24.28
CA GLN A 120 -51.45 -0.61 25.68
C GLN A 120 -52.97 -0.45 25.86
N LEU A 121 -53.63 0.23 24.93
CA LEU A 121 -55.08 0.40 24.97
C LEU A 121 -55.81 -0.92 24.81
N ASP A 122 -55.47 -1.76 23.85
CA ASP A 122 -56.02 -3.10 23.64
C ASP A 122 -55.86 -3.98 24.86
N SER A 123 -54.67 -3.92 25.50
CA SER A 123 -54.39 -4.64 26.75
C SER A 123 -55.30 -4.16 27.88
N THR A 124 -55.46 -2.85 28.02
CA THR A 124 -56.32 -2.24 29.03
C THR A 124 -57.77 -2.67 28.87
N LEU A 125 -58.31 -2.63 27.66
CA LEU A 125 -59.67 -3.08 27.35
C LEU A 125 -59.88 -4.56 27.64
N THR A 126 -58.94 -5.43 27.22
CA THR A 126 -58.99 -6.87 27.42
C THR A 126 -58.96 -7.23 28.92
N LEU A 127 -58.09 -6.59 29.70
CA LEU A 127 -57.95 -6.80 31.11
C LEU A 127 -59.16 -6.25 31.88
N SER A 128 -59.72 -5.11 31.49
CA SER A 128 -60.93 -4.53 32.07
C SER A 128 -62.14 -5.46 31.86
N ALA A 129 -62.32 -5.98 30.65
CA ALA A 129 -63.37 -6.94 30.37
C ALA A 129 -63.26 -8.22 31.24
N ALA A 130 -62.05 -8.79 31.33
CA ALA A 130 -61.80 -9.97 32.14
C ALA A 130 -61.95 -9.72 33.67
N ARG A 131 -61.64 -8.52 34.12
CA ARG A 131 -61.88 -8.10 35.52
C ARG A 131 -63.37 -8.00 35.82
N ASN A 132 -64.15 -7.39 34.89
CA ASN A 132 -65.58 -7.29 35.04
C ASN A 132 -66.27 -8.66 35.06
N GLU A 133 -65.75 -9.63 34.27
CA GLU A 133 -66.25 -11.01 34.28
C GLU A 133 -66.01 -11.66 35.64
N ILE A 134 -64.87 -11.49 36.33
CA ILE A 134 -64.57 -11.98 37.67
C ILE A 134 -65.51 -11.36 38.64
N VAL A 135 -65.81 -10.06 38.56
CA VAL A 135 -66.79 -9.39 39.46
C VAL A 135 -68.18 -9.99 39.30
N ASN A 136 -68.63 -10.16 38.02
CA ASN A 136 -69.97 -10.75 37.75
C ASN A 136 -70.07 -12.20 38.23
N LEU A 137 -69.01 -13.02 38.08
CA LEU A 137 -68.97 -14.38 38.59
C LEU A 137 -68.92 -14.41 40.17
N GLY A 138 -68.30 -13.40 40.79
CA GLY A 138 -68.33 -13.19 42.19
C GLY A 138 -69.76 -13.00 42.74
N TYR A 139 -70.54 -12.13 42.11
CA TYR A 139 -71.97 -11.97 42.41
C TYR A 139 -72.77 -13.24 42.19
N SER A 140 -72.50 -13.98 41.12
CA SER A 140 -73.16 -15.26 40.82
C SER A 140 -72.84 -16.29 41.90
N LEU A 141 -71.56 -16.35 42.35
CA LEU A 141 -71.20 -17.23 43.52
C LEU A 141 -71.98 -16.88 44.78
N GLU A 142 -72.03 -15.59 45.14
CA GLU A 142 -72.79 -15.13 46.29
C GLU A 142 -74.25 -15.51 46.18
N GLN A 143 -74.88 -15.35 44.99
CA GLN A 143 -76.25 -15.79 44.75
C GLN A 143 -76.43 -17.29 44.95
N GLN A 144 -75.51 -18.16 44.48
CA GLN A 144 -75.62 -19.61 44.73
C GLN A 144 -75.36 -20.00 46.15
N GLN A 145 -74.54 -19.28 46.93
CA GLN A 145 -74.32 -19.44 48.33
C GLN A 145 -75.65 -19.19 49.12
N LEU A 146 -76.32 -18.05 48.85
CA LEU A 146 -77.63 -17.75 49.43
C LEU A 146 -78.69 -18.81 49.07
N ALA A 147 -78.69 -19.27 47.78
CA ALA A 147 -79.63 -20.34 47.34
C ALA A 147 -79.38 -21.67 48.12
N LYS A 148 -78.10 -22.03 48.41
CA LYS A 148 -77.75 -23.19 49.23
C LYS A 148 -78.24 -23.05 50.65
N GLU A 149 -78.04 -21.88 51.26
CA GLU A 149 -78.55 -21.61 52.64
C GLU A 149 -80.02 -21.74 52.68
N GLN A 150 -80.75 -21.16 51.73
CA GLN A 150 -82.22 -21.28 51.70
C GLN A 150 -82.73 -22.73 51.51
N SER A 151 -81.97 -23.54 50.74
CA SER A 151 -82.31 -24.94 50.45
C SER A 151 -82.11 -25.87 51.64
N SER A 152 -81.52 -25.42 52.79
CA SER A 152 -81.21 -26.23 53.95
C SER A 152 -82.42 -26.90 54.54
N PHE A 153 -83.61 -26.38 54.37
CA PHE A 153 -84.88 -26.90 54.83
C PHE A 153 -85.72 -27.65 53.80
N GLU A 154 -85.17 -27.85 52.62
CA GLU A 154 -85.80 -28.49 51.45
C GLU A 154 -85.47 -29.97 51.33
N ALA A 155 -86.15 -30.70 50.39
CA ALA A 155 -85.86 -32.09 50.15
C ALA A 155 -84.36 -32.36 49.75
N PRO A 156 -83.83 -33.55 50.14
CA PRO A 156 -82.40 -33.86 49.92
C PRO A 156 -81.90 -33.71 48.45
N ALA A 157 -82.83 -33.96 47.48
CA ALA A 157 -82.52 -33.79 46.08
C ALA A 157 -82.29 -32.30 45.68
N ILE A 158 -83.07 -31.39 46.32
CA ILE A 158 -82.97 -29.92 46.08
C ILE A 158 -81.68 -29.40 46.74
N GLN A 159 -81.37 -29.86 47.94
CA GLN A 159 -80.14 -29.53 48.66
C GLN A 159 -78.93 -29.95 47.83
N ARG A 160 -78.89 -31.17 47.27
CA ARG A 160 -77.82 -31.68 46.42
C ARG A 160 -77.71 -30.88 45.11
N GLN A 161 -78.81 -30.46 44.51
CA GLN A 161 -78.78 -29.60 43.34
C GLN A 161 -78.18 -28.22 43.63
N ALA A 162 -78.52 -27.62 44.78
CA ALA A 162 -77.94 -26.33 45.19
C ALA A 162 -76.45 -26.44 45.44
N GLU A 163 -75.99 -27.54 46.05
CA GLU A 163 -74.58 -27.82 46.28
C GLU A 163 -73.79 -27.94 44.95
N ILE A 164 -74.30 -28.67 43.97
CA ILE A 164 -73.72 -28.80 42.67
C ILE A 164 -73.63 -27.42 41.94
N ASN A 165 -74.70 -26.61 42.09
CA ASN A 165 -74.73 -25.28 41.50
C ASN A 165 -73.69 -24.34 42.10
N LEU A 166 -73.52 -24.41 43.43
CA LEU A 166 -72.47 -23.67 44.13
C LEU A 166 -71.07 -24.10 43.69
N GLU A 167 -70.82 -25.42 43.66
CA GLU A 167 -69.55 -25.94 43.21
C GLU A 167 -69.22 -25.51 41.75
N LYS A 168 -70.22 -25.47 40.85
CA LYS A 168 -70.06 -24.93 39.47
C LYS A 168 -69.69 -23.44 39.46
N ALA A 169 -70.35 -22.64 40.35
CA ALA A 169 -70.04 -21.20 40.44
C ALA A 169 -68.61 -20.94 40.94
N GLU A 170 -68.22 -21.71 42.01
CA GLU A 170 -66.86 -21.66 42.55
C GLU A 170 -65.81 -21.97 41.45
N ARG A 171 -65.99 -23.08 40.73
CA ARG A 171 -65.07 -23.46 39.61
C ARG A 171 -65.03 -22.41 38.51
N SER A 172 -66.20 -21.83 38.14
CA SER A 172 -66.26 -20.79 37.13
C SER A 172 -65.52 -19.55 37.53
N LEU A 173 -65.62 -19.09 38.76
CA LEU A 173 -64.91 -17.98 39.32
C LEU A 173 -63.37 -18.23 39.33
N GLU A 174 -62.96 -19.42 39.80
CA GLU A 174 -61.57 -19.80 39.84
C GLU A 174 -60.97 -19.86 38.43
N GLN A 175 -61.66 -20.44 37.47
CA GLN A 175 -61.27 -20.49 36.10
C GLN A 175 -61.15 -19.07 35.48
N ALA A 176 -62.02 -18.13 35.77
CA ALA A 176 -61.94 -16.74 35.34
C ALA A 176 -60.74 -16.03 35.92
N LYS A 177 -60.36 -16.27 37.19
CA LYS A 177 -59.13 -15.73 37.84
C LYS A 177 -57.88 -16.24 37.15
N VAL A 178 -57.83 -17.56 36.86
CA VAL A 178 -56.70 -18.15 36.11
C VAL A 178 -56.60 -17.55 34.70
N ASN A 179 -57.72 -17.43 33.97
CA ASN A 179 -57.77 -16.81 32.67
C ASN A 179 -57.31 -15.35 32.70
N TYR A 180 -57.71 -14.58 33.72
CA TYR A 180 -57.23 -13.21 33.91
C TYR A 180 -55.70 -13.16 34.06
N THR A 181 -55.12 -14.04 34.88
CA THR A 181 -53.68 -14.13 35.09
C THR A 181 -52.93 -14.43 33.75
N ILE A 182 -53.50 -15.33 32.93
CA ILE A 182 -52.97 -15.66 31.62
C ILE A 182 -53.03 -14.43 30.71
N LYS A 183 -54.19 -13.73 30.66
CA LYS A 183 -54.38 -12.51 29.86
C LYS A 183 -53.40 -11.40 30.28
N VAL A 184 -53.13 -11.24 31.59
CA VAL A 184 -52.12 -10.28 32.08
C VAL A 184 -50.74 -10.61 31.53
N LYS A 185 -50.33 -11.89 31.60
CA LYS A 185 -49.04 -12.31 31.04
C LYS A 185 -48.95 -12.08 29.53
N GLN A 186 -50.02 -12.43 28.78
CA GLN A 186 -50.09 -12.19 27.34
C GLN A 186 -49.99 -10.69 26.99
N ALA A 187 -50.66 -9.83 27.74
CA ALA A 187 -50.63 -8.39 27.56
C ALA A 187 -49.20 -7.82 27.79
N ILE A 188 -48.54 -8.26 28.86
CA ILE A 188 -47.15 -7.86 29.17
C ILE A 188 -46.21 -8.26 28.05
N GLU A 189 -46.26 -9.52 27.58
CA GLU A 189 -45.37 -9.99 26.53
C GLU A 189 -45.66 -9.29 25.16
N LYS A 190 -46.94 -9.03 24.84
CA LYS A 190 -47.28 -8.25 23.63
C LYS A 190 -46.69 -6.85 23.66
N ILE A 191 -46.81 -6.14 24.78
CA ILE A 191 -46.24 -4.79 24.94
C ILE A 191 -44.72 -4.84 24.89
N LYS A 192 -44.09 -5.83 25.53
CA LYS A 192 -42.64 -6.01 25.55
C LYS A 192 -42.05 -6.22 24.16
N ILE A 193 -42.73 -6.96 23.25
CA ILE A 193 -42.32 -7.14 21.88
C ILE A 193 -42.29 -5.79 21.15
N VAL A 194 -43.34 -4.99 21.26
CA VAL A 194 -43.42 -3.68 20.61
C VAL A 194 -42.36 -2.70 21.17
N ILE A 195 -42.10 -2.74 22.49
CA ILE A 195 -41.01 -1.94 23.07
C ILE A 195 -39.67 -2.35 22.50
N ALA A 196 -39.39 -3.66 22.37
CA ALA A 196 -38.14 -4.14 21.82
C ALA A 196 -37.91 -3.69 20.34
N ASP A 197 -38.99 -3.71 19.55
CA ASP A 197 -38.96 -3.22 18.18
C ASP A 197 -38.72 -1.70 18.15
N LEU A 198 -39.36 -0.94 19.03
CA LEU A 198 -39.15 0.51 19.17
C LEU A 198 -37.73 0.85 19.59
N ASP A 199 -37.18 0.17 20.58
CA ASP A 199 -35.82 0.40 21.08
C ASP A 199 -34.76 0.08 19.97
N LYS A 200 -34.99 -0.99 19.21
CA LYS A 200 -34.17 -1.35 18.08
C LYS A 200 -34.14 -0.24 17.03
N GLU A 201 -35.32 0.29 16.64
CA GLU A 201 -35.40 1.38 15.66
C GLU A 201 -34.81 2.67 16.20
N LYS A 202 -34.99 3.00 17.49
CA LYS A 202 -34.34 4.15 18.14
C LYS A 202 -32.83 4.06 18.04
N SER A 203 -32.25 2.92 18.34
CA SER A 203 -30.81 2.70 18.24
C SER A 203 -30.31 2.85 16.78
N GLN A 204 -31.05 2.34 15.80
CA GLN A 204 -30.70 2.49 14.38
C GLN A 204 -30.82 3.94 13.90
N HIS A 205 -31.83 4.67 14.36
CA HIS A 205 -32.01 6.09 14.08
C HIS A 205 -30.84 6.91 14.65
N GLU A 206 -30.47 6.68 15.92
CA GLU A 206 -29.33 7.35 16.57
C GLU A 206 -28.01 7.13 15.82
N ILE A 207 -27.75 5.89 15.35
CA ILE A 207 -26.58 5.59 14.50
C ILE A 207 -26.59 6.45 13.24
N LYS A 208 -27.73 6.56 12.55
CA LYS A 208 -27.84 7.34 11.33
C LYS A 208 -27.59 8.83 11.57
N VAL A 209 -28.14 9.38 12.66
CA VAL A 209 -27.94 10.79 13.04
C VAL A 209 -26.48 11.04 13.38
N ASN A 210 -25.84 10.19 14.19
CA ASN A 210 -24.45 10.35 14.55
C ASN A 210 -23.52 10.25 13.32
N VAL A 211 -23.83 9.41 12.35
CA VAL A 211 -23.08 9.29 11.10
C VAL A 211 -23.21 10.55 10.24
N MET A 212 -24.33 11.28 10.33
CA MET A 212 -24.56 12.53 9.59
C MET A 212 -23.49 13.59 9.90
N ASP A 213 -23.09 13.70 11.16
CA ASP A 213 -22.06 14.66 11.59
C ASP A 213 -20.68 14.28 11.02
N GLU A 214 -20.39 13.00 10.87
CA GLU A 214 -19.13 12.50 10.29
C GLU A 214 -19.05 12.71 8.75
N PHE A 215 -20.12 13.18 8.07
CA PHE A 215 -20.10 13.49 6.63
C PHE A 215 -19.33 14.78 6.31
N LYS A 216 -19.08 15.61 7.32
CA LYS A 216 -18.06 16.67 7.25
C LYS A 216 -16.76 16.09 7.79
N ILE A 217 -15.76 16.10 6.92
CA ILE A 217 -14.48 15.45 7.18
C ILE A 217 -13.46 16.53 7.50
N TYR A 218 -12.74 16.32 8.58
CA TYR A 218 -11.72 17.22 9.09
C TYR A 218 -10.35 16.56 9.10
N ALA A 219 -9.29 17.37 9.02
CA ALA A 219 -7.92 16.90 9.10
C ALA A 219 -7.61 16.32 10.49
N PRO A 220 -7.09 15.09 10.59
CA PRO A 220 -6.72 14.50 11.87
C PRO A 220 -5.45 15.14 12.47
N GLU A 221 -4.57 15.68 11.62
CA GLU A 221 -3.31 16.32 11.99
C GLU A 221 -2.89 17.41 11.00
N ASN A 222 -1.76 18.07 11.27
CA ASN A 222 -1.24 19.10 10.38
C ASN A 222 -0.55 18.44 9.17
N GLY A 223 -0.74 18.98 7.97
CA GLY A 223 -0.09 18.44 6.78
C GLY A 223 -0.54 19.11 5.49
N ILE A 224 -0.11 18.57 4.38
CA ILE A 224 -0.53 18.96 3.03
C ILE A 224 -1.51 17.92 2.51
N VAL A 225 -2.68 18.36 2.05
CA VAL A 225 -3.71 17.48 1.52
C VAL A 225 -3.30 16.94 0.14
N ILE A 226 -3.18 15.62 0.00
CA ILE A 226 -2.98 14.93 -1.28
C ILE A 226 -4.19 14.03 -1.53
N TYR A 227 -4.75 14.12 -2.74
CA TYR A 227 -5.92 13.32 -3.10
C TYR A 227 -5.60 11.83 -3.13
N ALA A 228 -6.41 11.03 -2.46
CA ALA A 228 -6.29 9.58 -2.53
C ALA A 228 -6.54 9.08 -3.96
N LYS A 229 -5.85 8.01 -4.35
CA LYS A 229 -6.04 7.37 -5.65
C LYS A 229 -7.06 6.25 -5.56
N GLU A 230 -7.85 6.07 -6.62
CA GLU A 230 -8.66 4.88 -6.84
C GLU A 230 -7.76 3.72 -7.27
N TRP A 231 -8.28 2.49 -7.26
CA TRP A 231 -7.57 1.29 -7.73
C TRP A 231 -7.08 1.39 -9.19
N ASN A 232 -7.71 2.23 -10.02
CA ASN A 232 -7.33 2.49 -11.41
C ASN A 232 -6.25 3.58 -11.54
N GLY A 233 -5.70 4.07 -10.44
CA GLY A 233 -4.68 5.12 -10.38
C GLY A 233 -5.21 6.54 -10.52
N LYS A 234 -6.52 6.75 -10.77
CA LYS A 234 -7.11 8.10 -10.85
C LYS A 234 -7.26 8.71 -9.46
N LYS A 235 -7.01 10.00 -9.35
CA LYS A 235 -7.22 10.75 -8.12
C LYS A 235 -8.71 10.88 -7.83
N LYS A 236 -9.10 10.73 -6.56
CA LYS A 236 -10.45 11.01 -6.10
C LYS A 236 -10.65 12.53 -6.08
N VAL A 237 -11.70 12.99 -6.73
CA VAL A 237 -12.07 14.40 -6.86
C VAL A 237 -13.53 14.59 -6.49
N VAL A 238 -14.01 15.83 -6.44
CA VAL A 238 -15.44 16.14 -6.28
C VAL A 238 -16.26 15.34 -7.32
N GLY A 239 -17.29 14.64 -6.84
CA GLY A 239 -18.10 13.71 -7.63
C GLY A 239 -17.63 12.26 -7.63
N SER A 240 -16.40 11.96 -7.18
CA SER A 240 -15.93 10.58 -6.98
C SER A 240 -16.70 9.89 -5.87
N SER A 241 -16.84 8.56 -5.99
CA SER A 241 -17.51 7.72 -4.99
C SER A 241 -16.48 7.07 -4.08
N ILE A 242 -16.72 7.11 -2.78
CA ILE A 242 -15.94 6.39 -1.76
C ILE A 242 -16.76 5.24 -1.20
N SER A 243 -16.09 4.12 -0.94
CA SER A 243 -16.72 2.94 -0.36
C SER A 243 -16.78 3.05 1.16
N GLY A 244 -17.87 2.57 1.76
CA GLY A 244 -17.96 2.42 3.22
C GLY A 244 -16.99 1.39 3.82
N TRP A 245 -16.27 0.61 3.01
CA TRP A 245 -15.21 -0.31 3.43
C TRP A 245 -13.85 0.38 3.52
N ASP A 246 -13.57 1.26 2.57
CA ASP A 246 -12.36 2.06 2.52
C ASP A 246 -12.74 3.52 2.23
N PRO A 247 -13.17 4.27 3.25
CA PRO A 247 -13.67 5.62 3.09
C PRO A 247 -12.55 6.68 3.02
N VAL A 248 -11.36 6.32 2.51
CA VAL A 248 -10.26 7.28 2.36
C VAL A 248 -10.58 8.29 1.28
N VAL A 249 -10.52 9.58 1.61
CA VAL A 249 -10.78 10.72 0.71
C VAL A 249 -9.46 11.33 0.23
N ALA A 250 -8.55 11.57 1.16
CA ALA A 250 -7.26 12.19 0.93
C ALA A 250 -6.23 11.61 1.93
N THR A 251 -4.97 11.98 1.76
CA THR A 251 -3.88 11.61 2.67
C THR A 251 -3.09 12.85 3.07
N LEU A 252 -2.51 12.81 4.25
CA LEU A 252 -1.56 13.79 4.77
C LEU A 252 -0.19 13.12 4.86
N PRO A 253 0.71 13.34 3.89
CA PRO A 253 2.06 12.81 3.96
C PRO A 253 2.87 13.52 5.06
N ASP A 254 3.63 12.75 5.79
CA ASP A 254 4.62 13.28 6.74
C ASP A 254 5.91 13.63 5.96
N LEU A 255 6.09 14.91 5.69
CA LEU A 255 7.25 15.43 4.95
C LEU A 255 8.55 15.45 5.77
N SER A 256 8.51 15.06 7.04
CA SER A 256 9.70 15.00 7.89
C SER A 256 10.64 13.84 7.52
N VAL A 257 10.07 12.76 6.98
CA VAL A 257 10.81 11.57 6.53
C VAL A 257 10.36 11.19 5.13
N MET A 258 11.24 11.48 4.17
CA MET A 258 10.98 11.19 2.75
C MET A 258 11.77 9.96 2.30
N GLU A 259 11.21 9.22 1.36
CA GLU A 259 11.89 8.10 0.70
C GLU A 259 11.77 8.22 -0.82
N SER A 260 12.84 7.81 -1.52
CA SER A 260 12.78 7.59 -2.96
C SER A 260 12.45 6.13 -3.23
N VAL A 261 11.37 5.89 -3.92
CA VAL A 261 10.99 4.55 -4.40
C VAL A 261 11.47 4.40 -5.83
N THR A 262 12.38 3.48 -6.05
CA THR A 262 12.99 3.23 -7.34
C THR A 262 12.85 1.77 -7.76
N PHE A 263 12.99 1.53 -9.05
CA PHE A 263 12.89 0.20 -9.64
C PHE A 263 14.19 -0.15 -10.34
N VAL A 264 14.82 -1.23 -9.91
CA VAL A 264 16.11 -1.70 -10.40
C VAL A 264 15.91 -2.98 -11.21
N ASN A 265 16.67 -3.14 -12.29
CA ASN A 265 16.60 -4.31 -13.16
C ASN A 265 17.16 -5.58 -12.47
N GLU A 266 16.71 -6.75 -12.94
CA GLU A 266 17.12 -8.08 -12.44
C GLU A 266 18.64 -8.28 -12.45
N VAL A 267 19.36 -7.69 -13.40
CA VAL A 267 20.83 -7.83 -13.52
C VAL A 267 21.56 -7.13 -12.37
N ASP A 268 21.04 -6.01 -11.89
CA ASP A 268 21.70 -5.17 -10.89
C ASP A 268 21.18 -5.39 -9.46
N ILE A 269 19.96 -5.93 -9.31
CA ILE A 269 19.37 -6.12 -7.98
C ILE A 269 20.20 -7.02 -7.06
N GLN A 270 20.91 -8.01 -7.62
CA GLN A 270 21.75 -8.91 -6.83
C GLN A 270 22.95 -8.20 -6.16
N LYS A 271 23.33 -7.03 -6.69
CA LYS A 271 24.41 -6.19 -6.15
C LYS A 271 23.93 -5.27 -5.03
N ILE A 272 22.62 -5.00 -4.95
CA ILE A 272 22.02 -4.05 -4.01
C ILE A 272 21.69 -4.75 -2.70
N LYS A 273 22.07 -4.10 -1.60
CA LYS A 273 21.81 -4.57 -0.24
C LYS A 273 21.27 -3.44 0.61
N VAL A 274 20.51 -3.81 1.62
CA VAL A 274 20.07 -2.88 2.67
C VAL A 274 21.32 -2.26 3.32
N ASP A 275 21.20 -1.03 3.75
CA ASP A 275 22.24 -0.20 4.39
C ASP A 275 23.29 0.40 3.44
N GLN A 276 23.21 0.19 2.13
CA GLN A 276 24.09 0.88 1.17
C GLN A 276 23.78 2.37 1.10
N LEU A 277 24.83 3.17 0.95
CA LEU A 277 24.74 4.60 0.77
C LEU A 277 24.26 4.96 -0.63
N VAL A 278 23.45 6.00 -0.71
CA VAL A 278 22.89 6.47 -1.98
C VAL A 278 23.03 7.98 -2.06
N SER A 279 23.51 8.47 -3.18
CA SER A 279 23.40 9.87 -3.53
C SER A 279 22.13 10.07 -4.37
N VAL A 280 21.20 10.86 -3.85
CA VAL A 280 19.92 11.16 -4.47
C VAL A 280 19.93 12.57 -5.01
N THR A 281 19.60 12.74 -6.28
CA THR A 281 19.41 14.06 -6.91
C THR A 281 17.99 14.19 -7.42
N LEU A 282 17.48 15.41 -7.44
CA LEU A 282 16.14 15.71 -7.96
C LEU A 282 16.26 16.15 -9.41
N ASP A 283 15.42 15.64 -10.31
CA ASP A 283 15.38 16.11 -11.69
C ASP A 283 15.00 17.59 -11.78
N ALA A 284 14.19 18.06 -10.85
CA ALA A 284 13.79 19.47 -10.75
C ALA A 284 14.93 20.40 -10.32
N ASP A 285 15.94 19.89 -9.58
CA ASP A 285 17.13 20.62 -9.13
C ASP A 285 18.34 19.68 -9.09
N PRO A 286 19.05 19.49 -10.21
CA PRO A 286 20.21 18.60 -10.31
C PRO A 286 21.42 19.06 -9.49
N THR A 287 21.43 20.30 -9.00
CA THR A 287 22.54 20.84 -8.17
C THR A 287 22.44 20.36 -6.74
N LYS A 288 21.24 20.00 -6.30
CA LYS A 288 20.96 19.53 -4.95
C LYS A 288 21.22 18.04 -4.84
N ARG A 289 22.21 17.68 -4.04
CA ARG A 289 22.55 16.30 -3.71
C ARG A 289 22.11 16.00 -2.28
N LEU A 290 21.29 14.98 -2.14
CA LEU A 290 20.80 14.48 -0.86
C LEU A 290 21.46 13.14 -0.55
N SER A 291 21.76 12.92 0.71
CA SER A 291 22.29 11.63 1.18
C SER A 291 21.13 10.73 1.53
N GLY A 292 21.17 9.50 1.09
CA GLY A 292 20.17 8.48 1.39
C GLY A 292 20.79 7.14 1.72
N LYS A 293 19.95 6.23 2.16
CA LYS A 293 20.32 4.87 2.52
C LYS A 293 19.24 3.88 2.05
N VAL A 294 19.67 2.76 1.48
CA VAL A 294 18.75 1.68 1.10
C VAL A 294 18.13 1.08 2.37
N THR A 295 16.82 1.16 2.50
CA THR A 295 16.07 0.61 3.63
C THR A 295 15.36 -0.71 3.31
N SER A 296 14.98 -0.90 2.05
CA SER A 296 14.28 -2.12 1.62
C SER A 296 14.61 -2.47 0.18
N VAL A 297 14.75 -3.76 -0.08
CA VAL A 297 14.91 -4.34 -1.40
C VAL A 297 13.84 -5.42 -1.56
N ALA A 298 13.00 -5.32 -2.58
CA ALA A 298 11.94 -6.29 -2.83
C ALA A 298 12.52 -7.64 -3.21
N ASN A 299 11.98 -8.71 -2.65
CA ASN A 299 12.37 -10.09 -2.96
C ASN A 299 11.63 -10.67 -4.20
N MET A 300 10.64 -9.95 -4.70
CA MET A 300 9.83 -10.36 -5.85
C MET A 300 9.89 -9.30 -6.93
N GLY A 301 10.22 -9.72 -8.14
CA GLY A 301 10.25 -8.83 -9.30
C GLY A 301 8.85 -8.61 -9.87
N GLU A 302 8.60 -7.39 -10.30
CA GLU A 302 7.38 -6.97 -10.98
C GLU A 302 7.66 -6.76 -12.47
N GLN A 303 6.67 -7.08 -13.30
CA GLN A 303 6.78 -6.81 -14.74
C GLN A 303 6.19 -5.44 -15.03
N ARG A 304 6.97 -4.56 -15.65
CA ARG A 304 6.43 -3.27 -16.09
C ARG A 304 5.47 -3.44 -17.25
N PRO A 305 4.38 -2.66 -17.30
CA PRO A 305 3.52 -2.61 -18.48
C PRO A 305 4.34 -2.30 -19.73
N ASN A 306 4.16 -3.07 -20.79
CA ASN A 306 4.86 -2.95 -22.09
C ASN A 306 6.37 -3.21 -22.07
N SER A 307 6.89 -3.97 -21.10
CA SER A 307 8.29 -4.40 -21.05
C SER A 307 8.39 -5.85 -20.61
N ASP A 308 9.28 -6.63 -21.23
CA ASP A 308 9.56 -8.01 -20.80
C ASP A 308 10.58 -8.08 -19.66
N SER A 309 11.18 -6.96 -19.28
CA SER A 309 12.15 -6.91 -18.19
C SER A 309 11.46 -6.87 -16.82
N LYS A 310 11.95 -7.71 -15.90
CA LYS A 310 11.58 -7.67 -14.51
C LYS A 310 12.34 -6.59 -13.78
N VAL A 311 11.62 -5.87 -12.93
CA VAL A 311 12.17 -4.85 -12.06
C VAL A 311 11.83 -5.14 -10.61
N PHE A 312 12.67 -4.70 -9.71
CA PHE A 312 12.54 -4.89 -8.27
C PHE A 312 12.44 -3.52 -7.60
N GLU A 313 11.48 -3.36 -6.72
CA GLU A 313 11.33 -2.16 -5.93
C GLU A 313 12.45 -2.05 -4.90
N VAL A 314 13.07 -0.88 -4.86
CA VAL A 314 14.08 -0.50 -3.86
C VAL A 314 13.65 0.80 -3.21
N LYS A 315 13.62 0.84 -1.88
CA LYS A 315 13.29 2.03 -1.09
C LYS A 315 14.53 2.62 -0.49
N ILE A 316 14.70 3.90 -0.67
CA ILE A 316 15.85 4.68 -0.23
C ILE A 316 15.35 5.79 0.68
N GLU A 317 15.65 5.71 1.95
CA GLU A 317 15.32 6.76 2.91
C GLU A 317 16.29 7.92 2.77
N ILE A 318 15.77 9.14 2.69
CA ILE A 318 16.56 10.35 2.60
C ILE A 318 16.87 10.83 4.01
N SER A 319 18.15 11.04 4.30
CA SER A 319 18.62 11.41 5.63
C SER A 319 18.34 12.88 6.00
N GLU A 320 18.12 13.71 4.99
CA GLU A 320 17.97 15.16 5.13
C GLU A 320 16.50 15.53 5.03
N SER A 321 15.99 16.29 6.02
CA SER A 321 14.65 16.87 5.96
C SER A 321 14.73 18.26 5.32
N ASP A 322 14.00 18.47 4.22
CA ASP A 322 13.97 19.75 3.52
C ASP A 322 12.53 20.05 3.05
N SER A 323 12.07 21.25 3.35
CA SER A 323 10.73 21.74 2.99
C SER A 323 10.47 21.84 1.48
N THR A 324 11.53 21.75 0.65
CA THR A 324 11.41 21.76 -0.82
C THR A 324 11.18 20.36 -1.41
N LEU A 325 11.28 19.30 -0.58
CA LEU A 325 11.01 17.92 -0.99
C LEU A 325 9.50 17.69 -1.04
N LEU A 326 8.96 17.74 -2.24
CA LEU A 326 7.54 17.48 -2.43
C LEU A 326 7.34 16.05 -2.93
N PRO A 327 6.28 15.36 -2.50
CA PRO A 327 5.90 14.06 -3.05
C PRO A 327 5.70 14.11 -4.55
N SER A 328 5.97 12.99 -5.23
CA SER A 328 5.89 12.81 -6.69
C SER A 328 6.96 13.54 -7.51
N LEU A 329 8.01 14.09 -6.90
CA LEU A 329 9.19 14.54 -7.64
C LEU A 329 10.00 13.33 -8.13
N THR A 330 10.50 13.43 -9.35
CA THR A 330 11.41 12.42 -9.93
C THR A 330 12.79 12.55 -9.30
N THR A 331 13.37 11.42 -8.94
CA THR A 331 14.71 11.32 -8.35
C THR A 331 15.63 10.49 -9.23
N ALA A 332 16.90 10.88 -9.32
CA ALA A 332 17.98 10.04 -9.83
C ALA A 332 18.80 9.54 -8.62
N ASN A 333 18.87 8.23 -8.48
CA ASN A 333 19.48 7.55 -7.35
C ASN A 333 20.77 6.87 -7.79
N MET A 334 21.88 7.19 -7.16
CA MET A 334 23.18 6.58 -7.39
C MET A 334 23.54 5.74 -6.17
N ILE A 335 23.33 4.44 -6.27
CA ILE A 335 23.51 3.47 -5.18
C ILE A 335 24.97 3.00 -5.21
N THR A 336 25.73 3.23 -4.15
CA THR A 336 27.12 2.80 -4.04
C THR A 336 27.19 1.32 -3.65
N ILE A 337 27.63 0.49 -4.58
CA ILE A 337 27.81 -0.94 -4.36
C ILE A 337 29.12 -1.25 -3.65
N ALA A 338 30.19 -0.61 -4.10
CA ALA A 338 31.52 -0.70 -3.52
C ALA A 338 32.30 0.58 -3.76
N ASN A 339 33.12 0.93 -2.80
CA ASN A 339 34.10 2.00 -2.90
C ASN A 339 35.46 1.45 -2.45
N LEU A 340 36.38 1.33 -3.40
CA LEU A 340 37.74 0.82 -3.16
C LEU A 340 38.72 1.99 -3.27
N ASP A 341 39.46 2.27 -2.21
CA ASP A 341 40.28 3.48 -2.11
C ASP A 341 41.57 3.45 -2.95
N SER A 342 42.10 2.24 -3.21
CA SER A 342 43.42 2.11 -3.85
C SER A 342 43.52 0.80 -4.60
N VAL A 343 43.01 0.77 -5.82
CA VAL A 343 43.05 -0.39 -6.71
C VAL A 343 43.54 -0.02 -8.10
N LEU A 344 44.08 -1.01 -8.80
CA LEU A 344 44.46 -0.89 -10.18
C LEU A 344 43.21 -1.17 -11.04
N TYR A 345 42.92 -0.31 -11.99
CA TYR A 345 41.79 -0.50 -12.91
C TYR A 345 42.14 -0.12 -14.34
N ILE A 346 41.45 -0.71 -15.27
CA ILE A 346 41.61 -0.52 -16.70
C ILE A 346 40.28 -0.32 -17.40
N PRO A 347 40.22 0.36 -18.54
CA PRO A 347 39.01 0.44 -19.32
C PRO A 347 38.47 -0.95 -19.70
N LEU A 348 37.17 -1.12 -19.62
CA LEU A 348 36.49 -2.39 -19.91
C LEU A 348 36.75 -2.85 -21.36
N GLU A 349 36.86 -1.90 -22.26
CA GLU A 349 37.16 -2.14 -23.69
C GLU A 349 38.51 -2.80 -23.95
N SER A 350 39.46 -2.73 -23.00
CA SER A 350 40.77 -3.38 -23.11
C SER A 350 40.80 -4.84 -22.68
N ILE A 351 39.67 -5.38 -22.14
CA ILE A 351 39.58 -6.73 -21.67
C ILE A 351 38.92 -7.63 -22.71
N TYR A 352 39.61 -8.69 -23.05
CA TYR A 352 39.14 -9.69 -24.03
C TYR A 352 39.01 -11.05 -23.31
N THR A 353 38.20 -11.92 -23.87
CA THR A 353 38.04 -13.29 -23.37
C THR A 353 38.59 -14.28 -24.39
N SER A 354 39.54 -15.13 -23.98
CA SER A 354 40.09 -16.22 -24.77
C SER A 354 40.07 -17.50 -23.93
N ASP A 355 39.52 -18.56 -24.50
CA ASP A 355 39.47 -19.90 -23.84
C ASP A 355 38.96 -19.87 -22.37
N SER A 356 37.96 -19.05 -22.10
CA SER A 356 37.35 -18.86 -20.75
C SER A 356 38.23 -18.09 -19.76
N VAL A 357 39.36 -17.50 -20.18
CA VAL A 357 40.19 -16.62 -19.35
C VAL A 357 40.10 -15.17 -19.83
N SER A 358 40.20 -14.22 -18.91
CA SER A 358 40.26 -12.80 -19.26
C SER A 358 41.68 -12.42 -19.55
N ILE A 359 41.89 -11.77 -20.68
CA ILE A 359 43.22 -11.35 -21.18
C ILE A 359 43.22 -9.87 -21.55
N VAL A 360 44.40 -9.28 -21.52
CA VAL A 360 44.71 -7.96 -22.11
C VAL A 360 45.89 -8.09 -23.04
N TYR A 361 45.97 -7.24 -24.05
CA TYR A 361 47.13 -7.16 -24.91
C TYR A 361 48.11 -6.16 -24.28
N LYS A 362 49.27 -6.67 -23.85
CA LYS A 362 50.31 -5.90 -23.17
C LYS A 362 51.55 -5.74 -24.07
N LYS A 363 52.11 -4.56 -24.09
CA LYS A 363 53.36 -4.29 -24.76
C LYS A 363 54.52 -4.76 -23.88
N ASN A 364 55.31 -5.73 -24.39
CA ASN A 364 56.49 -6.28 -23.71
C ASN A 364 57.73 -5.95 -24.56
N GLY A 365 58.38 -4.82 -24.28
CA GLY A 365 59.50 -4.30 -25.09
C GLY A 365 59.03 -3.92 -26.51
N MET A 366 59.46 -4.69 -27.52
CA MET A 366 59.04 -4.53 -28.92
C MET A 366 57.89 -5.46 -29.34
N ASP A 367 57.60 -6.45 -28.49
CA ASP A 367 56.57 -7.48 -28.79
C ASP A 367 55.27 -7.16 -28.09
N ILE A 368 54.19 -7.73 -28.62
CA ILE A 368 52.85 -7.69 -28.00
C ILE A 368 52.59 -9.09 -27.44
N VAL A 369 52.08 -9.18 -26.22
CA VAL A 369 51.78 -10.45 -25.61
C VAL A 369 50.34 -10.43 -25.04
N ARG A 370 49.73 -11.58 -25.01
CA ARG A 370 48.44 -11.78 -24.29
C ARG A 370 48.73 -12.05 -22.81
N GLN A 371 48.38 -11.11 -21.96
CA GLN A 371 48.56 -11.27 -20.53
C GLN A 371 47.23 -11.70 -19.89
N GLU A 372 47.24 -12.84 -19.20
CA GLU A 372 46.11 -13.26 -18.41
C GLU A 372 45.94 -12.32 -17.20
N ILE A 373 44.70 -11.95 -16.91
CA ILE A 373 44.34 -11.12 -15.76
C ILE A 373 43.21 -11.73 -14.96
N ILE A 374 43.14 -11.41 -13.67
CA ILE A 374 41.95 -11.65 -12.84
C ILE A 374 41.24 -10.33 -12.64
N PRO A 375 40.12 -10.09 -13.34
CA PRO A 375 39.32 -8.91 -13.09
C PRO A 375 38.61 -9.03 -11.76
N GLY A 376 38.35 -7.89 -11.14
CA GLY A 376 37.58 -7.77 -9.92
C GLY A 376 36.21 -7.19 -10.16
N LEU A 377 35.85 -6.13 -9.43
CA LEU A 377 34.63 -5.39 -9.62
C LEU A 377 34.67 -4.58 -10.93
N VAL A 378 33.49 -4.41 -11.53
CA VAL A 378 33.33 -3.71 -12.81
C VAL A 378 32.28 -2.64 -12.65
N ASN A 379 32.56 -1.46 -13.20
CA ASN A 379 31.57 -0.40 -13.41
C ASN A 379 31.30 -0.18 -14.90
N ASP A 380 30.59 0.86 -15.27
CA ASP A 380 30.15 1.10 -16.66
C ASP A 380 31.35 1.28 -17.64
N ASN A 381 32.50 1.74 -17.20
CA ASN A 381 33.62 2.11 -18.06
C ASN A 381 34.90 1.35 -17.77
N TYR A 382 35.08 0.86 -16.54
CA TYR A 382 36.35 0.31 -16.05
C TYR A 382 36.14 -1.00 -15.29
N ALA A 383 37.20 -1.79 -15.22
CA ALA A 383 37.27 -2.99 -14.39
C ALA A 383 38.50 -2.93 -13.46
N GLU A 384 38.31 -3.31 -12.20
CA GLU A 384 39.39 -3.58 -11.27
C GLU A 384 40.25 -4.74 -11.78
N VAL A 385 41.57 -4.64 -11.61
CA VAL A 385 42.51 -5.75 -11.91
C VAL A 385 43.14 -6.23 -10.61
N LYS A 386 42.75 -7.44 -10.19
CA LYS A 386 43.29 -8.05 -8.95
C LYS A 386 44.67 -8.64 -9.13
N LYS A 387 44.93 -9.24 -10.30
CA LYS A 387 46.22 -9.86 -10.66
C LYS A 387 46.48 -9.75 -12.16
N GLY A 388 47.77 -9.70 -12.54
CA GLY A 388 48.21 -9.80 -13.92
C GLY A 388 48.79 -8.53 -14.53
N LEU A 389 48.58 -7.38 -13.91
CA LEU A 389 49.10 -6.09 -14.38
C LEU A 389 49.73 -5.32 -13.24
N VAL A 390 50.68 -4.43 -13.63
CA VAL A 390 51.25 -3.39 -12.76
C VAL A 390 51.05 -2.00 -13.39
N MET A 391 51.21 -0.96 -12.63
CA MET A 391 50.89 0.42 -12.99
C MET A 391 51.69 0.92 -14.21
N GLU A 392 52.95 0.43 -14.39
CA GLU A 392 53.83 0.80 -15.46
C GLU A 392 53.56 0.09 -16.79
N ASP A 393 52.68 -0.91 -16.80
CA ASP A 393 52.34 -1.69 -17.98
C ASP A 393 51.66 -0.84 -19.02
N LYS A 394 51.92 -1.15 -20.29
CA LYS A 394 51.25 -0.53 -21.42
C LYS A 394 50.34 -1.54 -22.09
N ILE A 395 49.05 -1.25 -22.10
CA ILE A 395 48.02 -2.14 -22.64
C ILE A 395 47.35 -1.50 -23.87
N TYR A 396 46.94 -2.34 -24.76
CA TYR A 396 46.23 -1.92 -25.97
C TYR A 396 44.72 -1.85 -25.69
N LEU A 397 44.11 -0.75 -26.09
CA LEU A 397 42.66 -0.56 -25.99
C LEU A 397 41.92 -1.31 -27.12
N SER A 398 42.55 -1.39 -28.30
CA SER A 398 42.01 -2.07 -29.47
C SER A 398 42.76 -3.37 -29.74
N LEU A 399 42.09 -4.31 -30.40
CA LEU A 399 42.66 -5.59 -30.80
C LEU A 399 43.86 -5.38 -31.75
N PRO A 400 45.07 -5.91 -31.46
CA PRO A 400 46.18 -5.89 -32.37
C PRO A 400 45.95 -6.74 -33.63
N ASP A 401 46.59 -6.43 -34.77
CA ASP A 401 46.37 -7.11 -36.02
C ASP A 401 46.72 -8.60 -35.90
N ASP A 402 47.58 -9.17 -35.38
CA ASP A 402 47.86 -10.61 -35.28
C ASP A 402 47.48 -11.21 -33.91
N ALA A 403 46.39 -10.74 -33.29
CA ALA A 403 46.00 -11.01 -31.93
C ALA A 403 45.87 -12.50 -31.60
N ALA A 404 45.49 -13.36 -32.51
CA ALA A 404 45.29 -14.80 -32.31
C ALA A 404 46.61 -15.58 -32.21
N GLU A 405 47.68 -15.09 -32.82
CA GLU A 405 49.00 -15.78 -32.87
C GLU A 405 49.96 -15.38 -31.74
N LEU A 406 49.58 -14.37 -30.93
CA LEU A 406 50.41 -13.85 -29.88
C LEU A 406 50.54 -14.85 -28.71
N ASP A 407 51.71 -14.89 -28.07
CA ASP A 407 51.98 -15.71 -26.91
C ASP A 407 51.11 -15.34 -25.68
N LEU A 408 50.53 -16.36 -25.02
CA LEU A 408 49.81 -16.18 -23.78
C LEU A 408 50.76 -16.29 -22.60
N ILE A 409 50.79 -15.26 -21.77
CA ILE A 409 51.49 -15.30 -20.47
C ILE A 409 50.44 -15.64 -19.41
N PRO A 410 50.38 -16.88 -18.90
CA PRO A 410 49.45 -17.25 -17.87
C PRO A 410 49.87 -16.68 -16.52
N LEU A 411 48.88 -16.50 -15.63
CA LEU A 411 49.15 -16.20 -14.24
C LEU A 411 49.81 -17.40 -13.54
N ILE A 412 50.95 -17.18 -12.93
CA ILE A 412 51.57 -18.18 -12.07
C ILE A 412 50.63 -18.31 -10.84
N ASN A 413 50.06 -19.49 -10.70
CA ASN A 413 49.29 -19.85 -9.50
C ASN A 413 50.28 -19.97 -8.33
N ASP A 414 50.31 -18.99 -7.45
CA ASP A 414 50.93 -19.13 -6.11
C ASP A 414 49.89 -19.68 -5.12
#